data_f1baf2d81a0a67f44d6ba35fa734ad18
#
_entry.id   f1baf2d81a0a67f44d6ba35fa734ad18
#
_cell.length_a   1.000
_cell.length_b   1.000
_cell.length_c   1.000
_cell.angle_alpha   90.00
_cell.angle_beta   90.00
_cell.angle_gamma   90.00
#
_symmetry.space_group_name_H-M   'P 1'
#
loop_
_entity.id
_entity.type
_entity.pdbx_description
1 polymer ?
#
loop_
_entity_poly.entity_id
_entity_poly.type
_entity_poly.pdbx_seq_one_letter_code
_entity_poly.pdbx_strand_id
1 'polypeptide(L)'
;MNDHTTRSTGSSDSVKARYGHALMNTFGPPKLVLTKGEGPYVWDADGNRYLDLLGGIAVNALGHGHPALVSAVSEQLSTLGHVSNFFATEPQVGLAERLLALLGVEGRVFFANSGAEANEAAFKLTRRTRRTHVVSTEGSFHGRTMGSLALTSKAQYREPFEPLPGGVTFVPYGDADALAAAVTDETAAVVLEPIQGEAGVVLPPEGYLQAAREITTAHGALLWFDEVQTGMGRTGAWFAHSSSGVTPDLVTLAKGLAGGIPIGACVAVGEHGAMLQPGNHGTTFGGNPVAAAAALAVIDTIEKEGLLANATEVGAVLQDGLADPRVTEIRGEGLLIGLDLTEPVAGKATAAALAKGFIINDCAPDRIRLAPPLVLTAEQAGEFLAAWPAILDDAYAADPGTAP
;
A
#
# COMPACT_ATOMS: atom_id res chain seq x y z
N MET A 1 -40.82 -1.17 -11.38
CA MET A 1 -40.30 -2.51 -11.67
C MET A 1 -39.31 -2.36 -12.80
N ASN A 2 -38.05 -2.07 -12.48
CA ASN A 2 -36.98 -2.06 -13.48
C ASN A 2 -36.19 -3.36 -13.29
N ASP A 3 -36.40 -4.23 -14.25
CA ASP A 3 -35.68 -5.45 -14.46
C ASP A 3 -34.22 -5.09 -14.75
N HIS A 4 -33.37 -5.10 -13.72
CA HIS A 4 -31.94 -5.11 -13.89
C HIS A 4 -31.57 -6.50 -14.41
N THR A 5 -31.85 -6.70 -15.70
CA THR A 5 -31.38 -7.85 -16.46
C THR A 5 -29.94 -8.16 -16.07
N THR A 6 -29.76 -9.32 -15.50
CA THR A 6 -28.47 -10.01 -15.33
C THR A 6 -27.66 -9.81 -16.62
N ARG A 7 -26.66 -8.89 -16.57
CA ARG A 7 -25.63 -8.87 -17.61
C ARG A 7 -25.02 -10.26 -17.61
N SER A 8 -25.24 -11.01 -18.67
CA SER A 8 -24.56 -12.26 -18.95
C SER A 8 -23.08 -12.01 -18.70
N THR A 9 -22.55 -12.56 -17.61
CA THR A 9 -21.11 -12.64 -17.38
C THR A 9 -20.60 -13.51 -18.50
N GLY A 10 -19.96 -12.90 -19.53
CA GLY A 10 -19.30 -13.68 -20.58
C GLY A 10 -18.35 -14.68 -19.94
N SER A 11 -18.10 -15.82 -20.59
CA SER A 11 -17.10 -16.78 -20.09
C SER A 11 -15.77 -16.07 -19.79
N SER A 12 -14.99 -16.57 -18.84
CA SER A 12 -13.67 -16.03 -18.46
C SER A 12 -12.83 -15.68 -19.70
N ASP A 13 -12.81 -16.57 -20.69
CA ASP A 13 -12.05 -16.37 -21.93
C ASP A 13 -12.56 -15.19 -22.77
N SER A 14 -13.87 -15.01 -22.85
CA SER A 14 -14.47 -13.85 -23.54
C SER A 14 -14.10 -12.53 -22.88
N VAL A 15 -14.11 -12.46 -21.54
CA VAL A 15 -13.72 -11.26 -20.80
C VAL A 15 -12.21 -11.00 -20.95
N LYS A 16 -11.35 -12.01 -20.86
CA LYS A 16 -9.90 -11.91 -21.08
C LYS A 16 -9.57 -11.42 -22.49
N ALA A 17 -10.24 -11.93 -23.51
CA ALA A 17 -10.04 -11.48 -24.89
C ALA A 17 -10.44 -10.00 -25.07
N ARG A 18 -11.57 -9.58 -24.50
CA ARG A 18 -12.01 -8.18 -24.50
C ARG A 18 -11.06 -7.26 -23.72
N TYR A 19 -10.53 -7.73 -22.60
CA TYR A 19 -9.52 -7.01 -21.81
C TYR A 19 -8.29 -6.69 -22.66
N GLY A 20 -7.73 -7.70 -23.34
CA GLY A 20 -6.57 -7.53 -24.20
C GLY A 20 -6.80 -6.61 -25.41
N HIS A 21 -8.06 -6.46 -25.85
CA HIS A 21 -8.41 -5.57 -26.95
C HIS A 21 -8.69 -4.12 -26.49
N ALA A 22 -9.31 -3.94 -25.31
CA ALA A 22 -9.86 -2.64 -24.90
C ALA A 22 -8.96 -1.85 -23.94
N LEU A 23 -8.05 -2.52 -23.22
CA LEU A 23 -7.20 -1.89 -22.22
C LEU A 23 -5.73 -1.86 -22.66
N MET A 24 -5.01 -0.79 -22.26
CA MET A 24 -3.56 -0.73 -22.47
C MET A 24 -2.88 -1.89 -21.75
N ASN A 25 -1.97 -2.57 -22.42
CA ASN A 25 -1.28 -3.74 -21.87
C ASN A 25 -0.17 -3.37 -20.89
N THR A 26 -0.51 -2.66 -19.81
CA THR A 26 0.42 -2.22 -18.76
C THR A 26 0.63 -3.27 -17.67
N PHE A 27 -0.31 -4.21 -17.53
CA PHE A 27 -0.30 -5.26 -16.48
C PHE A 27 -0.18 -6.69 -17.05
N GLY A 28 -0.12 -6.83 -18.37
CA GLY A 28 -0.19 -8.15 -19.02
C GLY A 28 -1.61 -8.76 -18.99
N PRO A 29 -1.77 -10.00 -19.47
CA PRO A 29 -3.07 -10.68 -19.49
C PRO A 29 -3.52 -11.02 -18.05
N PRO A 30 -4.81 -10.80 -17.70
CA PRO A 30 -5.31 -11.09 -16.36
C PRO A 30 -5.32 -12.59 -16.09
N LYS A 31 -4.84 -12.98 -14.90
CA LYS A 31 -4.83 -14.39 -14.46
C LYS A 31 -6.27 -14.91 -14.24
N LEU A 32 -7.12 -14.10 -13.60
CA LEU A 32 -8.52 -14.41 -13.25
C LEU A 32 -9.47 -13.34 -13.76
N VAL A 33 -10.74 -13.69 -13.87
CA VAL A 33 -11.87 -12.76 -14.04
C VAL A 33 -12.71 -12.83 -12.78
N LEU A 34 -12.49 -11.89 -11.86
CA LEU A 34 -13.20 -11.85 -10.58
C LEU A 34 -14.57 -11.19 -10.74
N THR A 35 -15.60 -11.75 -10.07
CA THR A 35 -17.00 -11.31 -10.21
C THR A 35 -17.67 -11.00 -8.87
N LYS A 36 -17.16 -11.53 -7.76
CA LYS A 36 -17.69 -11.35 -6.40
C LYS A 36 -16.56 -11.30 -5.39
N GLY A 37 -16.75 -10.53 -4.31
CA GLY A 37 -15.92 -10.56 -3.11
C GLY A 37 -16.78 -10.50 -1.86
N GLU A 38 -16.36 -11.18 -0.78
CA GLU A 38 -17.02 -11.19 0.54
C GLU A 38 -15.99 -11.49 1.63
N GLY A 39 -15.79 -10.56 2.57
CA GLY A 39 -14.72 -10.67 3.54
C GLY A 39 -13.36 -10.85 2.88
N PRO A 40 -12.53 -11.81 3.30
CA PRO A 40 -11.24 -12.06 2.68
C PRO A 40 -11.31 -12.95 1.43
N TYR A 41 -12.50 -13.31 0.95
CA TYR A 41 -12.67 -14.20 -0.21
C TYR A 41 -13.11 -13.46 -1.47
N VAL A 42 -12.66 -13.97 -2.61
CA VAL A 42 -13.14 -13.56 -3.95
C VAL A 42 -13.55 -14.79 -4.76
N TRP A 43 -14.40 -14.56 -5.76
CA TRP A 43 -14.86 -15.60 -6.69
C TRP A 43 -14.61 -15.17 -8.12
N ASP A 44 -14.15 -16.11 -8.93
CA ASP A 44 -14.00 -15.88 -10.36
C ASP A 44 -15.33 -16.11 -11.12
N ALA A 45 -15.29 -15.86 -12.44
CA ALA A 45 -16.44 -16.03 -13.33
C ALA A 45 -16.85 -17.51 -13.53
N ASP A 46 -15.97 -18.44 -13.17
CA ASP A 46 -16.21 -19.88 -13.28
C ASP A 46 -16.73 -20.45 -11.94
N GLY A 47 -16.88 -19.60 -10.91
CA GLY A 47 -17.43 -19.93 -9.59
C GLY A 47 -16.41 -20.45 -8.58
N ASN A 48 -15.12 -20.44 -8.91
CA ASN A 48 -14.08 -20.85 -7.97
C ASN A 48 -13.87 -19.78 -6.91
N ARG A 49 -13.70 -20.19 -5.66
CA ARG A 49 -13.42 -19.33 -4.50
C ARG A 49 -11.93 -19.26 -4.22
N TYR A 50 -11.46 -18.06 -3.90
CA TYR A 50 -10.07 -17.82 -3.51
C TYR A 50 -10.00 -17.04 -2.21
N LEU A 51 -9.10 -17.43 -1.29
CA LEU A 51 -8.71 -16.62 -0.14
C LEU A 51 -7.69 -15.56 -0.63
N ASP A 52 -8.06 -14.28 -0.47
CA ASP A 52 -7.25 -13.14 -0.94
C ASP A 52 -6.23 -12.72 0.12
N LEU A 53 -5.00 -13.27 0.02
CA LEU A 53 -3.89 -12.90 0.89
C LEU A 53 -3.04 -11.75 0.32
N LEU A 54 -3.52 -11.09 -0.73
CA LEU A 54 -2.91 -9.88 -1.31
C LEU A 54 -3.72 -8.62 -0.96
N GLY A 55 -5.03 -8.75 -0.75
CA GLY A 55 -5.91 -7.64 -0.35
C GLY A 55 -5.92 -6.48 -1.34
N GLY A 56 -5.82 -6.75 -2.66
CA GLY A 56 -5.70 -5.69 -3.66
C GLY A 56 -4.40 -4.89 -3.55
N ILE A 57 -3.32 -5.49 -3.13
CA ILE A 57 -2.01 -4.89 -2.78
C ILE A 57 -2.14 -4.02 -1.51
N ALA A 58 -2.52 -4.66 -0.40
CA ALA A 58 -2.71 -4.04 0.92
C ALA A 58 -3.77 -2.91 0.95
N VAL A 59 -4.77 -2.97 0.06
CA VAL A 59 -5.83 -1.94 -0.07
C VAL A 59 -7.08 -2.30 0.70
N ASN A 60 -7.56 -3.54 0.58
CA ASN A 60 -8.84 -3.98 1.11
C ASN A 60 -8.73 -4.28 2.61
N ALA A 61 -8.51 -3.24 3.44
CA ALA A 61 -8.33 -3.40 4.88
C ALA A 61 -9.48 -4.16 5.55
N LEU A 62 -10.71 -3.88 5.17
CA LEU A 62 -11.91 -4.53 5.69
C LEU A 62 -12.39 -5.73 4.83
N GLY A 63 -11.56 -6.19 3.87
CA GLY A 63 -11.99 -7.18 2.90
C GLY A 63 -13.00 -6.63 1.91
N HIS A 64 -13.75 -7.53 1.28
CA HIS A 64 -14.71 -7.20 0.24
C HIS A 64 -16.12 -7.09 0.80
N GLY A 65 -16.89 -6.08 0.38
CA GLY A 65 -18.31 -5.95 0.68
C GLY A 65 -18.62 -5.71 2.17
N HIS A 66 -17.70 -5.14 2.95
CA HIS A 66 -17.91 -4.90 4.38
C HIS A 66 -19.12 -4.00 4.61
N PRO A 67 -20.10 -4.41 5.46
CA PRO A 67 -21.37 -3.69 5.63
C PRO A 67 -21.21 -2.22 6.03
N ALA A 68 -20.27 -1.92 6.94
CA ALA A 68 -20.02 -0.55 7.40
C ALA A 68 -19.55 0.35 6.26
N LEU A 69 -18.61 -0.14 5.41
CA LEU A 69 -18.10 0.60 4.25
C LEU A 69 -19.21 0.81 3.22
N VAL A 70 -19.95 -0.24 2.88
CA VAL A 70 -21.05 -0.18 1.89
C VAL A 70 -22.13 0.79 2.34
N SER A 71 -22.51 0.77 3.64
CA SER A 71 -23.50 1.69 4.20
C SER A 71 -23.04 3.13 4.13
N ALA A 72 -21.83 3.44 4.62
CA ALA A 72 -21.29 4.80 4.63
C ALA A 72 -21.19 5.41 3.23
N VAL A 73 -20.68 4.62 2.26
CA VAL A 73 -20.57 5.06 0.86
C VAL A 73 -21.96 5.31 0.25
N SER A 74 -22.92 4.40 0.46
CA SER A 74 -24.28 4.52 -0.09
C SER A 74 -25.03 5.70 0.49
N GLU A 75 -24.93 5.92 1.80
CA GLU A 75 -25.54 7.04 2.49
C GLU A 75 -24.95 8.37 2.02
N GLN A 76 -23.63 8.48 2.01
CA GLN A 76 -22.96 9.70 1.58
C GLN A 76 -23.21 10.01 0.10
N LEU A 77 -23.20 9.00 -0.76
CA LEU A 77 -23.48 9.17 -2.18
C LEU A 77 -24.92 9.64 -2.42
N SER A 78 -25.88 9.18 -1.62
CA SER A 78 -27.28 9.61 -1.71
C SER A 78 -27.52 11.02 -1.14
N THR A 79 -26.63 11.49 -0.25
CA THR A 79 -26.73 12.81 0.38
C THR A 79 -25.98 13.87 -0.40
N LEU A 80 -24.69 13.64 -0.66
CA LEU A 80 -23.81 14.57 -1.37
C LEU A 80 -22.61 13.82 -1.92
N GLY A 81 -22.60 13.52 -3.22
CA GLY A 81 -21.59 12.67 -3.84
C GLY A 81 -20.28 13.38 -4.11
N HIS A 82 -20.33 14.58 -4.72
CA HIS A 82 -19.14 15.38 -5.03
C HIS A 82 -19.43 16.87 -5.01
N VAL A 83 -18.47 17.61 -4.48
CA VAL A 83 -18.36 19.06 -4.61
C VAL A 83 -16.90 19.43 -4.88
N SER A 84 -16.63 20.63 -5.41
CA SER A 84 -15.25 21.08 -5.55
C SER A 84 -14.67 21.48 -4.18
N ASN A 85 -13.34 21.50 -4.08
CA ASN A 85 -12.62 21.99 -2.89
C ASN A 85 -12.79 23.52 -2.66
N PHE A 86 -13.69 24.17 -3.38
CA PHE A 86 -14.17 25.51 -3.05
C PHE A 86 -15.17 25.51 -1.90
N PHE A 87 -15.72 24.37 -1.54
CA PHE A 87 -16.70 24.20 -0.47
C PHE A 87 -16.19 23.16 0.55
N ALA A 88 -16.44 23.42 1.82
CA ALA A 88 -16.17 22.47 2.88
C ALA A 88 -17.29 21.44 2.99
N THR A 89 -16.93 20.22 3.38
CA THR A 89 -17.88 19.16 3.74
C THR A 89 -17.47 18.54 5.07
N GLU A 90 -18.44 18.16 5.88
CA GLU A 90 -18.19 17.58 7.20
C GLU A 90 -17.32 16.31 7.13
N PRO A 91 -17.57 15.33 6.22
CA PRO A 91 -16.71 14.15 6.13
C PRO A 91 -15.25 14.47 5.81
N GLN A 92 -14.99 15.48 4.97
CA GLN A 92 -13.63 15.87 4.61
C GLN A 92 -12.89 16.49 5.80
N VAL A 93 -13.54 17.40 6.52
CA VAL A 93 -12.94 18.04 7.70
C VAL A 93 -12.75 17.02 8.81
N GLY A 94 -13.77 16.21 9.11
CA GLY A 94 -13.70 15.17 10.13
C GLY A 94 -12.61 14.14 9.85
N LEU A 95 -12.40 13.75 8.58
CA LEU A 95 -11.31 12.85 8.21
C LEU A 95 -9.95 13.51 8.45
N ALA A 96 -9.77 14.77 8.11
CA ALA A 96 -8.51 15.48 8.35
C ALA A 96 -8.18 15.54 9.85
N GLU A 97 -9.15 15.93 10.66
CA GLU A 97 -9.03 15.97 12.12
C GLU A 97 -8.72 14.58 12.70
N ARG A 98 -9.39 13.54 12.17
CA ARG A 98 -9.17 12.16 12.60
C ARG A 98 -7.77 11.66 12.31
N LEU A 99 -7.23 11.94 11.12
CA LEU A 99 -5.86 11.56 10.76
C LEU A 99 -4.82 12.27 11.62
N LEU A 100 -4.99 13.57 11.87
CA LEU A 100 -4.10 14.33 12.76
C LEU A 100 -4.15 13.78 14.20
N ALA A 101 -5.33 13.45 14.70
CA ALA A 101 -5.49 12.84 16.02
C ALA A 101 -4.83 11.46 16.13
N LEU A 102 -4.98 10.59 15.12
CA LEU A 102 -4.33 9.27 15.08
C LEU A 102 -2.80 9.36 15.01
N LEU A 103 -2.28 10.37 14.30
CA LEU A 103 -0.84 10.66 14.26
C LEU A 103 -0.33 11.32 15.55
N GLY A 104 -1.23 11.86 16.38
CA GLY A 104 -0.85 12.59 17.59
C GLY A 104 -0.13 13.91 17.32
N VAL A 105 -0.45 14.57 16.20
CA VAL A 105 0.25 15.78 15.75
C VAL A 105 -0.71 16.92 15.44
N GLU A 106 -0.22 18.16 15.53
CA GLU A 106 -0.83 19.31 14.87
C GLU A 106 -0.31 19.37 13.43
N GLY A 107 -1.11 19.93 12.53
CA GLY A 107 -0.71 20.04 11.13
C GLY A 107 -1.88 20.28 10.19
N ARG A 108 -1.69 19.97 8.92
CA ARG A 108 -2.74 20.08 7.89
C ARG A 108 -2.66 18.90 6.91
N VAL A 109 -3.83 18.55 6.38
CA VAL A 109 -3.98 17.44 5.43
C VAL A 109 -4.37 18.00 4.05
N PHE A 110 -3.67 17.54 3.02
CA PHE A 110 -4.10 17.68 1.64
C PHE A 110 -4.58 16.30 1.16
N PHE A 111 -5.82 16.23 0.68
CA PHE A 111 -6.37 15.00 0.13
C PHE A 111 -6.15 14.90 -1.38
N ALA A 112 -5.87 13.70 -1.85
CA ALA A 112 -5.68 13.30 -3.23
C ALA A 112 -6.52 12.04 -3.53
N ASN A 113 -6.27 11.37 -4.68
CA ASN A 113 -7.05 10.20 -5.09
C ASN A 113 -6.22 8.89 -5.05
N SER A 114 -4.95 9.00 -4.80
CA SER A 114 -4.00 7.86 -4.79
C SER A 114 -2.76 8.18 -3.95
N GLY A 115 -1.97 7.14 -3.64
CA GLY A 115 -0.65 7.30 -3.01
C GLY A 115 0.31 8.09 -3.90
N ALA A 116 0.29 7.84 -5.21
CA ALA A 116 1.13 8.61 -6.14
C ALA A 116 0.81 10.11 -6.11
N GLU A 117 -0.47 10.50 -6.09
CA GLU A 117 -0.87 11.91 -5.98
C GLU A 117 -0.55 12.50 -4.61
N ALA A 118 -0.67 11.72 -3.53
CA ALA A 118 -0.25 12.16 -2.20
C ALA A 118 1.26 12.43 -2.16
N ASN A 119 2.04 11.56 -2.80
CA ASN A 119 3.49 11.72 -2.95
C ASN A 119 3.84 12.89 -3.88
N GLU A 120 3.08 13.18 -4.94
CA GLU A 120 3.24 14.40 -5.74
C GLU A 120 3.03 15.67 -4.90
N ALA A 121 2.02 15.67 -4.01
CA ALA A 121 1.78 16.80 -3.13
C ALA A 121 2.94 17.01 -2.15
N ALA A 122 3.44 15.94 -1.53
CA ALA A 122 4.60 15.97 -0.65
C ALA A 122 5.86 16.42 -1.43
N PHE A 123 6.11 15.87 -2.61
CA PHE A 123 7.24 16.25 -3.46
C PHE A 123 7.19 17.73 -3.86
N LYS A 124 6.01 18.26 -4.21
CA LYS A 124 5.84 19.70 -4.46
C LYS A 124 6.07 20.54 -3.20
N LEU A 125 5.63 20.04 -2.04
CA LEU A 125 5.84 20.73 -0.77
C LEU A 125 7.34 20.86 -0.47
N THR A 126 8.17 19.84 -0.75
CA THR A 126 9.62 19.92 -0.53
C THR A 126 10.25 21.09 -1.29
N ARG A 127 9.72 21.49 -2.46
CA ARG A 127 10.21 22.64 -3.24
C ARG A 127 9.97 23.99 -2.55
N ARG A 128 9.10 24.03 -1.54
CA ARG A 128 8.87 25.25 -0.74
C ARG A 128 10.02 25.52 0.24
N THR A 129 10.88 24.55 0.49
CA THR A 129 12.16 24.76 1.20
C THR A 129 13.17 25.59 0.39
N ARG A 130 12.91 25.84 -0.91
CA ARG A 130 13.82 26.40 -1.92
C ARG A 130 15.01 25.52 -2.26
N ARG A 131 15.01 24.27 -1.81
CA ARG A 131 15.97 23.23 -2.14
C ARG A 131 15.35 22.26 -3.14
N THR A 132 16.17 21.54 -3.89
CA THR A 132 15.68 20.63 -4.94
C THR A 132 16.14 19.19 -4.78
N HIS A 133 17.19 18.97 -4.01
CA HIS A 133 17.72 17.64 -3.77
C HIS A 133 16.81 16.84 -2.81
N VAL A 134 16.51 15.59 -3.15
CA VAL A 134 15.77 14.66 -2.32
C VAL A 134 16.56 13.35 -2.24
N VAL A 135 16.65 12.78 -1.06
CA VAL A 135 17.22 11.44 -0.87
C VAL A 135 16.07 10.44 -0.75
N SER A 136 16.14 9.39 -1.55
CA SER A 136 15.28 8.20 -1.47
C SER A 136 16.15 6.95 -1.28
N THR A 137 15.55 5.77 -1.21
CA THR A 137 16.31 4.55 -0.94
C THR A 137 16.21 3.52 -2.07
N GLU A 138 17.21 2.69 -2.21
CA GLU A 138 17.13 1.50 -3.05
C GLU A 138 15.99 0.59 -2.59
N GLY A 139 15.31 -0.06 -3.52
CA GLY A 139 14.10 -0.85 -3.23
C GLY A 139 12.81 -0.05 -3.05
N SER A 140 12.86 1.29 -2.98
CA SER A 140 11.69 2.15 -2.76
C SER A 140 10.68 2.12 -3.90
N PHE A 141 9.41 2.28 -3.53
CA PHE A 141 8.30 2.47 -4.47
C PHE A 141 7.35 3.56 -3.97
N HIS A 142 7.32 4.70 -4.66
CA HIS A 142 6.50 5.85 -4.28
C HIS A 142 5.40 6.19 -5.29
N GLY A 143 5.32 5.48 -6.41
CA GLY A 143 4.25 5.64 -7.41
C GLY A 143 4.73 5.67 -8.85
N ARG A 144 3.79 5.94 -9.77
CA ARG A 144 3.99 5.90 -11.22
C ARG A 144 3.76 7.23 -11.93
N THR A 145 3.36 8.30 -11.23
CA THR A 145 3.33 9.65 -11.78
C THR A 145 4.75 10.21 -11.85
N MET A 146 5.01 11.21 -12.69
CA MET A 146 6.39 11.64 -13.00
C MET A 146 7.21 12.03 -11.77
N GLY A 147 6.64 12.74 -10.80
CA GLY A 147 7.34 13.10 -9.57
C GLY A 147 7.52 11.92 -8.62
N SER A 148 6.47 11.13 -8.38
CA SER A 148 6.57 9.95 -7.52
C SER A 148 7.43 8.84 -8.17
N LEU A 149 7.46 8.76 -9.50
CA LEU A 149 8.34 7.87 -10.24
C LEU A 149 9.82 8.26 -10.09
N ALA A 150 10.11 9.56 -10.05
CA ALA A 150 11.47 10.06 -9.79
C ALA A 150 12.03 9.59 -8.43
N LEU A 151 11.14 9.35 -7.45
CA LEU A 151 11.48 8.87 -6.11
C LEU A 151 11.54 7.34 -6.02
N THR A 152 11.00 6.61 -7.01
CA THR A 152 10.96 5.14 -7.05
C THR A 152 12.28 4.60 -7.61
N SER A 153 12.95 3.69 -6.87
CA SER A 153 14.33 3.31 -7.20
C SER A 153 14.48 2.38 -8.41
N LYS A 154 13.46 1.59 -8.75
CA LYS A 154 13.55 0.55 -9.78
C LYS A 154 13.79 1.16 -11.18
N ALA A 155 15.01 0.98 -11.69
CA ALA A 155 15.48 1.56 -12.96
C ALA A 155 14.55 1.24 -14.15
N GLN A 156 14.08 -0.02 -14.24
CA GLN A 156 13.13 -0.46 -15.28
C GLN A 156 11.84 0.36 -15.34
N TYR A 157 11.43 0.98 -14.22
CA TYR A 157 10.24 1.82 -14.19
C TYR A 157 10.54 3.26 -14.58
N ARG A 158 11.76 3.76 -14.30
CA ARG A 158 12.18 5.16 -14.52
C ARG A 158 12.74 5.41 -15.91
N GLU A 159 13.69 4.58 -16.34
CA GLU A 159 14.48 4.79 -17.58
C GLU A 159 13.63 5.08 -18.82
N PRO A 160 12.49 4.39 -19.06
CA PRO A 160 11.66 4.66 -20.23
C PRO A 160 11.04 6.07 -20.26
N PHE A 161 11.04 6.78 -19.11
CA PHE A 161 10.37 8.07 -18.93
C PHE A 161 11.34 9.22 -18.58
N GLU A 162 12.62 8.98 -18.67
CA GLU A 162 13.64 10.02 -18.45
C GLU A 162 13.57 11.11 -19.55
N PRO A 163 13.78 12.43 -19.25
CA PRO A 163 14.15 12.93 -17.92
C PRO A 163 12.96 13.07 -16.97
N LEU A 164 13.12 12.57 -15.73
CA LEU A 164 12.19 12.77 -14.64
C LEU A 164 12.54 14.06 -13.86
N PRO A 165 11.66 14.56 -12.95
CA PRO A 165 12.01 15.63 -12.03
C PRO A 165 13.32 15.30 -11.29
N GLY A 166 14.39 16.05 -11.56
CA GLY A 166 15.75 15.75 -11.11
C GLY A 166 16.03 16.07 -9.65
N GLY A 167 17.27 15.77 -9.24
CA GLY A 167 17.78 16.02 -7.89
C GLY A 167 17.45 14.90 -6.90
N VAL A 168 17.28 13.66 -7.36
CA VAL A 168 17.06 12.50 -6.47
C VAL A 168 18.32 11.64 -6.40
N THR A 169 18.77 11.37 -5.17
CA THR A 169 19.84 10.41 -4.88
C THR A 169 19.27 9.19 -4.18
N PHE A 170 19.67 8.01 -4.62
CA PHE A 170 19.28 6.75 -3.97
C PHE A 170 20.45 6.24 -3.12
N VAL A 171 20.13 5.84 -1.88
CA VAL A 171 21.09 5.22 -0.95
C VAL A 171 20.58 3.84 -0.55
N PRO A 172 21.44 2.90 -0.12
CA PRO A 172 20.99 1.61 0.40
C PRO A 172 20.01 1.81 1.55
N TYR A 173 18.89 1.06 1.52
CA TYR A 173 17.89 1.12 2.59
C TYR A 173 18.46 0.51 3.87
N GLY A 174 18.31 1.22 5.00
CA GLY A 174 18.83 0.78 6.28
C GLY A 174 20.28 1.17 6.57
N ASP A 175 20.98 1.80 5.63
CA ASP A 175 22.37 2.28 5.80
C ASP A 175 22.36 3.75 6.24
N ALA A 176 22.52 3.97 7.55
CA ALA A 176 22.53 5.31 8.14
C ALA A 176 23.78 6.11 7.74
N ASP A 177 24.93 5.47 7.52
CA ASP A 177 26.17 6.13 7.12
C ASP A 177 26.06 6.62 5.66
N ALA A 178 25.51 5.78 4.77
CA ALA A 178 25.24 6.18 3.39
C ALA A 178 24.20 7.31 3.34
N LEU A 179 23.17 7.27 4.19
CA LEU A 179 22.19 8.34 4.31
C LEU A 179 22.84 9.64 4.78
N ALA A 180 23.66 9.60 5.82
CA ALA A 180 24.39 10.77 6.34
C ALA A 180 25.34 11.38 5.29
N ALA A 181 26.00 10.55 4.50
CA ALA A 181 26.88 11.02 3.42
C ALA A 181 26.12 11.68 2.26
N ALA A 182 24.87 11.28 1.99
CA ALA A 182 24.05 11.82 0.91
C ALA A 182 23.27 13.09 1.28
N VAL A 183 22.91 13.26 2.57
CA VAL A 183 22.16 14.43 3.05
C VAL A 183 23.11 15.61 3.26
N THR A 184 22.77 16.75 2.66
CA THR A 184 23.53 18.00 2.76
C THR A 184 22.60 19.17 3.03
N ASP A 185 23.16 20.35 3.23
CA ASP A 185 22.36 21.59 3.39
C ASP A 185 21.54 21.97 2.14
N GLU A 186 21.82 21.34 0.99
CA GLU A 186 21.01 21.46 -0.24
C GLU A 186 19.87 20.44 -0.31
N THR A 187 19.79 19.50 0.65
CA THR A 187 18.74 18.48 0.67
C THR A 187 17.43 19.08 1.18
N ALA A 188 16.40 18.96 0.36
CA ALA A 188 15.03 19.40 0.71
C ALA A 188 14.32 18.39 1.61
N ALA A 189 14.49 17.09 1.32
CA ALA A 189 13.83 16.03 2.07
C ALA A 189 14.57 14.68 1.93
N VAL A 190 14.34 13.83 2.92
CA VAL A 190 14.56 12.38 2.85
C VAL A 190 13.19 11.73 2.86
N VAL A 191 12.91 10.86 1.87
CA VAL A 191 11.67 10.07 1.80
C VAL A 191 11.99 8.61 2.06
N LEU A 192 11.26 8.00 3.00
CA LEU A 192 11.42 6.61 3.42
C LEU A 192 10.05 5.93 3.55
N GLU A 193 9.96 4.69 3.12
CA GLU A 193 8.93 3.78 3.62
C GLU A 193 9.42 3.25 4.98
N PRO A 194 8.63 3.29 6.08
CA PRO A 194 9.06 2.69 7.37
C PRO A 194 9.34 1.19 7.25
N ILE A 195 8.61 0.49 6.38
CA ILE A 195 8.89 -0.87 5.91
C ILE A 195 8.68 -0.83 4.40
N GLN A 196 9.65 -1.23 3.60
CA GLN A 196 9.51 -1.26 2.15
C GLN A 196 8.59 -2.38 1.72
N GLY A 197 7.43 -2.03 1.13
CA GLY A 197 6.44 -3.00 0.73
C GLY A 197 6.77 -3.71 -0.59
N GLU A 198 7.06 -2.95 -1.65
CA GLU A 198 7.27 -3.47 -3.01
C GLU A 198 8.62 -4.19 -3.18
N ALA A 199 9.58 -3.94 -2.30
CA ALA A 199 10.83 -4.70 -2.23
C ALA A 199 10.63 -6.12 -1.64
N GLY A 200 9.40 -6.46 -1.20
CA GLY A 200 9.06 -7.74 -0.58
C GLY A 200 9.16 -7.72 0.94
N VAL A 201 8.65 -6.67 1.54
CA VAL A 201 8.57 -6.45 3.00
C VAL A 201 9.96 -6.43 3.64
N VAL A 202 10.71 -5.36 3.35
CA VAL A 202 12.04 -5.16 3.93
C VAL A 202 11.94 -4.22 5.13
N LEU A 203 12.32 -4.71 6.31
CA LEU A 203 12.37 -3.92 7.54
C LEU A 203 13.71 -3.21 7.65
N PRO A 204 13.75 -1.97 8.16
CA PRO A 204 15.01 -1.31 8.43
C PRO A 204 15.67 -1.91 9.70
N PRO A 205 17.00 -1.80 9.84
CA PRO A 205 17.65 -2.07 11.12
C PRO A 205 17.10 -1.18 12.24
N GLU A 206 17.16 -1.68 13.46
CA GLU A 206 16.81 -0.92 14.64
C GLU A 206 17.61 0.40 14.70
N GLY A 207 16.92 1.50 15.03
CA GLY A 207 17.54 2.84 15.11
C GLY A 207 17.65 3.59 13.79
N TYR A 208 17.35 2.96 12.63
CA TYR A 208 17.51 3.63 11.33
C TYR A 208 16.59 4.84 11.15
N LEU A 209 15.32 4.74 11.56
CA LEU A 209 14.37 5.86 11.47
C LEU A 209 14.76 7.01 12.39
N GLN A 210 15.30 6.72 13.58
CA GLN A 210 15.85 7.70 14.50
C GLN A 210 17.07 8.41 13.89
N ALA A 211 18.01 7.65 13.33
CA ALA A 211 19.17 8.20 12.63
C ALA A 211 18.73 9.10 11.45
N ALA A 212 17.74 8.69 10.67
CA ALA A 212 17.19 9.51 9.59
C ALA A 212 16.60 10.84 10.12
N ARG A 213 15.94 10.83 11.29
CA ARG A 213 15.44 12.06 11.94
C ARG A 213 16.60 12.96 12.38
N GLU A 214 17.62 12.41 13.01
CA GLU A 214 18.78 13.17 13.47
C GLU A 214 19.53 13.81 12.26
N ILE A 215 19.81 13.02 11.24
CA ILE A 215 20.48 13.47 10.02
C ILE A 215 19.70 14.60 9.35
N THR A 216 18.39 14.41 9.13
CA THR A 216 17.55 15.43 8.49
C THR A 216 17.47 16.70 9.31
N THR A 217 17.38 16.60 10.65
CA THR A 217 17.35 17.73 11.56
C THR A 217 18.65 18.52 11.50
N ALA A 218 19.82 17.85 11.47
CA ALA A 218 21.12 18.50 11.41
C ALA A 218 21.31 19.39 10.18
N HIS A 219 20.68 19.03 9.05
CA HIS A 219 20.76 19.76 7.79
C HIS A 219 19.49 20.59 7.47
N GLY A 220 18.49 20.60 8.34
CA GLY A 220 17.21 21.29 8.11
C GLY A 220 16.47 20.74 6.89
N ALA A 221 16.66 19.46 6.58
CA ALA A 221 15.90 18.73 5.57
C ALA A 221 14.61 18.16 6.19
N LEU A 222 13.56 18.01 5.37
CA LEU A 222 12.32 17.39 5.82
C LEU A 222 12.48 15.86 5.89
N LEU A 223 11.97 15.23 6.95
CA LEU A 223 11.77 13.80 7.02
C LEU A 223 10.34 13.46 6.58
N TRP A 224 10.23 12.67 5.53
CA TRP A 224 8.96 12.26 4.96
C TRP A 224 8.81 10.74 5.01
N PHE A 225 7.80 10.25 5.74
CA PHE A 225 7.44 8.85 5.74
C PHE A 225 6.30 8.57 4.76
N ASP A 226 6.57 7.67 3.81
CA ASP A 226 5.57 7.09 2.93
C ASP A 226 4.94 5.88 3.61
N GLU A 227 3.79 6.10 4.24
CA GLU A 227 2.97 5.10 4.90
C GLU A 227 1.81 4.60 4.01
N VAL A 228 1.93 4.77 2.71
CA VAL A 228 0.90 4.35 1.75
C VAL A 228 0.60 2.86 1.85
N GLN A 229 1.60 2.03 2.12
CA GLN A 229 1.40 0.59 2.28
C GLN A 229 1.40 0.14 3.74
N THR A 230 2.14 0.79 4.61
CA THR A 230 2.36 0.39 6.00
C THR A 230 1.34 0.95 6.98
N GLY A 231 0.70 2.06 6.62
CA GLY A 231 -0.29 2.73 7.47
C GLY A 231 -1.63 2.00 7.56
N MET A 232 -2.54 2.61 8.31
CA MET A 232 -3.94 2.20 8.47
C MET A 232 -4.11 0.78 9.03
N GLY A 233 -3.32 0.45 10.06
CA GLY A 233 -3.46 -0.80 10.80
C GLY A 233 -2.70 -2.00 10.22
N ARG A 234 -2.08 -1.85 9.06
CA ARG A 234 -1.44 -2.95 8.33
C ARG A 234 -0.39 -3.71 9.15
N THR A 235 0.39 -2.99 9.97
CA THR A 235 1.46 -3.53 10.80
C THR A 235 1.05 -3.85 12.24
N GLY A 236 -0.27 -3.78 12.55
CA GLY A 236 -0.76 -3.92 13.93
C GLY A 236 -0.77 -2.60 14.71
N ALA A 237 -0.25 -1.54 14.12
CA ALA A 237 -0.33 -0.16 14.61
C ALA A 237 -0.99 0.74 13.55
N TRP A 238 -1.48 1.91 13.94
CA TRP A 238 -2.04 2.87 12.97
C TRP A 238 -1.03 3.25 11.89
N PHE A 239 0.23 3.46 12.30
CA PHE A 239 1.34 3.81 11.42
C PHE A 239 2.57 3.02 11.85
N ALA A 240 3.32 2.47 10.90
CA ALA A 240 4.48 1.64 11.18
C ALA A 240 5.60 2.43 11.89
N HIS A 241 5.77 3.72 11.56
CA HIS A 241 6.79 4.55 12.21
C HIS A 241 6.52 4.81 13.70
N SER A 242 5.29 4.56 14.20
CA SER A 242 4.91 4.91 15.58
C SER A 242 5.79 4.23 16.63
N SER A 243 6.23 2.98 16.37
CA SER A 243 7.12 2.23 17.27
C SER A 243 8.53 2.85 17.40
N SER A 244 8.95 3.64 16.41
CA SER A 244 10.26 4.30 16.42
C SER A 244 10.34 5.51 17.33
N GLY A 245 9.21 6.06 17.77
CA GLY A 245 9.15 7.32 18.52
C GLY A 245 9.54 8.57 17.72
N VAL A 246 9.69 8.42 16.39
CA VAL A 246 10.07 9.52 15.49
C VAL A 246 8.83 10.25 14.99
N THR A 247 8.83 11.57 15.10
CA THR A 247 7.81 12.42 14.43
C THR A 247 8.38 12.91 13.10
N PRO A 248 7.78 12.52 11.96
CA PRO A 248 8.18 13.05 10.64
C PRO A 248 7.61 14.45 10.41
N ASP A 249 8.13 15.14 9.37
CA ASP A 249 7.59 16.41 8.90
C ASP A 249 6.43 16.20 7.92
N LEU A 250 6.48 15.10 7.15
CA LEU A 250 5.46 14.71 6.19
C LEU A 250 5.10 13.23 6.33
N VAL A 251 3.81 12.91 6.19
CA VAL A 251 3.32 11.53 6.08
C VAL A 251 2.39 11.44 4.86
N THR A 252 2.60 10.43 4.01
CA THR A 252 1.69 10.14 2.91
C THR A 252 0.96 8.83 3.13
N LEU A 253 -0.35 8.84 2.85
CA LEU A 253 -1.29 7.75 3.11
C LEU A 253 -2.14 7.49 1.87
N ALA A 254 -2.56 6.24 1.68
CA ALA A 254 -3.56 5.82 0.69
C ALA A 254 -4.00 4.36 0.96
N LYS A 255 -4.16 3.54 -0.07
CA LYS A 255 -4.44 2.09 0.00
C LYS A 255 -5.52 1.75 1.04
N GLY A 256 -5.10 1.23 2.21
CA GLY A 256 -6.00 0.84 3.30
C GLY A 256 -6.86 1.97 3.87
N LEU A 257 -6.56 3.22 3.56
CA LEU A 257 -7.25 4.41 4.13
C LEU A 257 -8.77 4.38 3.93
N ALA A 258 -9.26 3.97 2.75
CA ALA A 258 -10.70 3.91 2.49
C ALA A 258 -11.17 2.56 1.91
N GLY A 259 -10.43 1.47 2.20
CA GLY A 259 -10.89 0.10 1.97
C GLY A 259 -11.26 -0.23 0.51
N GLY A 260 -10.61 0.40 -0.47
CA GLY A 260 -10.84 0.19 -1.90
C GLY A 260 -11.45 1.41 -2.62
N ILE A 261 -11.96 2.41 -1.89
CA ILE A 261 -12.38 3.69 -2.50
C ILE A 261 -11.13 4.55 -2.72
N PRO A 262 -10.92 5.11 -3.94
CA PRO A 262 -9.73 5.90 -4.25
C PRO A 262 -9.62 7.16 -3.38
N ILE A 263 -8.57 7.22 -2.58
CA ILE A 263 -8.17 8.38 -1.77
C ILE A 263 -6.67 8.30 -1.47
N GLY A 264 -6.04 9.46 -1.35
CA GLY A 264 -4.70 9.65 -0.79
C GLY A 264 -4.70 10.85 0.14
N ALA A 265 -3.74 10.90 1.04
CA ALA A 265 -3.55 12.05 1.92
C ALA A 265 -2.05 12.36 2.06
N CYS A 266 -1.72 13.63 1.99
CA CYS A 266 -0.42 14.18 2.40
C CYS A 266 -0.66 14.99 3.67
N VAL A 267 -0.13 14.49 4.79
CA VAL A 267 -0.17 15.17 6.09
C VAL A 267 1.13 15.93 6.25
N ALA A 268 1.04 17.24 6.43
CA ALA A 268 2.17 18.10 6.75
C ALA A 268 2.09 18.53 8.22
N VAL A 269 3.10 18.12 9.00
CA VAL A 269 3.12 18.25 10.46
C VAL A 269 3.57 19.64 10.87
N GLY A 270 2.95 20.20 11.90
CA GLY A 270 3.30 21.48 12.49
C GLY A 270 3.23 22.64 11.48
N GLU A 271 4.27 23.47 11.47
CA GLU A 271 4.38 24.64 10.58
C GLU A 271 4.44 24.27 9.10
N HIS A 272 4.85 23.05 8.75
CA HIS A 272 4.91 22.58 7.37
C HIS A 272 3.53 22.55 6.71
N GLY A 273 2.44 22.43 7.49
CA GLY A 273 1.08 22.56 7.02
C GLY A 273 0.74 23.92 6.38
N ALA A 274 1.55 24.95 6.62
CA ALA A 274 1.39 26.27 6.02
C ALA A 274 2.26 26.49 4.77
N MET A 275 3.08 25.52 4.35
CA MET A 275 4.03 25.71 3.23
C MET A 275 3.34 25.78 1.86
N LEU A 276 2.24 25.03 1.65
CA LEU A 276 1.41 25.19 0.46
C LEU A 276 0.34 26.24 0.70
N GLN A 277 0.25 27.21 -0.20
CA GLN A 277 -0.67 28.32 -0.16
C GLN A 277 -1.71 28.20 -1.28
N PRO A 278 -2.84 28.94 -1.23
CA PRO A 278 -3.83 28.94 -2.30
C PRO A 278 -3.19 29.10 -3.69
N GLY A 279 -3.57 28.21 -4.62
CA GLY A 279 -3.02 28.16 -5.99
C GLY A 279 -1.72 27.36 -6.17
N ASN A 280 -1.05 26.93 -5.10
CA ASN A 280 0.20 26.15 -5.23
C ASN A 280 -0.04 24.69 -5.66
N HIS A 281 -1.14 24.10 -5.24
CA HIS A 281 -1.55 22.76 -5.59
C HIS A 281 -3.06 22.63 -5.57
N GLY A 282 -3.61 21.57 -6.18
CA GLY A 282 -5.05 21.35 -6.22
C GLY A 282 -5.41 20.00 -6.82
N THR A 283 -6.66 19.63 -6.62
CA THR A 283 -7.26 18.40 -7.14
C THR A 283 -8.76 18.61 -7.30
N THR A 284 -9.36 17.96 -8.30
CA THR A 284 -10.81 18.01 -8.49
C THR A 284 -11.54 17.10 -7.51
N PHE A 285 -11.08 15.84 -7.38
CA PHE A 285 -11.79 14.81 -6.63
C PHE A 285 -11.21 14.50 -5.25
N GLY A 286 -9.97 14.91 -4.98
CA GLY A 286 -9.29 14.57 -3.72
C GLY A 286 -10.05 15.10 -2.50
N GLY A 287 -10.35 14.21 -1.56
CA GLY A 287 -11.13 14.50 -0.36
C GLY A 287 -12.62 14.68 -0.61
N ASN A 288 -13.19 14.16 -1.72
CA ASN A 288 -14.62 14.22 -1.93
C ASN A 288 -15.39 13.52 -0.78
N PRO A 289 -16.66 13.94 -0.53
CA PRO A 289 -17.41 13.46 0.63
C PRO A 289 -17.55 11.94 0.70
N VAL A 290 -17.70 11.26 -0.44
CA VAL A 290 -17.88 9.79 -0.48
C VAL A 290 -16.60 9.07 -0.05
N ALA A 291 -15.44 9.49 -0.59
CA ALA A 291 -14.17 8.90 -0.22
C ALA A 291 -13.80 9.20 1.25
N ALA A 292 -14.11 10.41 1.72
CA ALA A 292 -13.90 10.79 3.11
C ALA A 292 -14.79 9.99 4.08
N ALA A 293 -16.07 9.83 3.77
CA ALA A 293 -16.99 9.00 4.56
C ALA A 293 -16.56 7.52 4.57
N ALA A 294 -16.08 7.00 3.44
CA ALA A 294 -15.51 5.66 3.35
C ALA A 294 -14.30 5.50 4.28
N ALA A 295 -13.38 6.47 4.27
CA ALA A 295 -12.19 6.44 5.12
C ALA A 295 -12.54 6.51 6.62
N LEU A 296 -13.48 7.37 7.01
CA LEU A 296 -13.99 7.42 8.39
C LEU A 296 -14.60 6.08 8.81
N ALA A 297 -15.41 5.46 7.95
CA ALA A 297 -16.00 4.14 8.24
C ALA A 297 -14.94 3.05 8.37
N VAL A 298 -13.85 3.11 7.60
CA VAL A 298 -12.70 2.18 7.75
C VAL A 298 -12.03 2.39 9.10
N ILE A 299 -11.71 3.62 9.47
CA ILE A 299 -11.06 3.95 10.75
C ILE A 299 -11.92 3.48 11.92
N ASP A 300 -13.20 3.82 11.92
CA ASP A 300 -14.13 3.45 12.99
C ASP A 300 -14.29 1.93 13.10
N THR A 301 -14.28 1.21 11.98
CA THR A 301 -14.37 -0.26 11.97
C THR A 301 -13.09 -0.88 12.53
N ILE A 302 -11.91 -0.40 12.13
CA ILE A 302 -10.62 -0.87 12.66
C ILE A 302 -10.60 -0.75 14.20
N GLU A 303 -11.06 0.37 14.75
CA GLU A 303 -11.12 0.58 16.20
C GLU A 303 -12.18 -0.31 16.87
N LYS A 304 -13.41 -0.28 16.36
CA LYS A 304 -14.55 -0.97 16.96
C LYS A 304 -14.37 -2.49 16.98
N GLU A 305 -13.76 -3.05 15.95
CA GLU A 305 -13.55 -4.48 15.82
C GLU A 305 -12.17 -4.94 16.31
N GLY A 306 -11.33 -4.01 16.81
CA GLY A 306 -10.01 -4.33 17.37
C GLY A 306 -9.02 -4.85 16.33
N LEU A 307 -9.13 -4.39 15.08
CA LEU A 307 -8.38 -4.97 13.97
C LEU A 307 -6.86 -4.73 14.02
N LEU A 308 -6.39 -3.79 14.83
CA LEU A 308 -4.95 -3.63 15.10
C LEU A 308 -4.40 -4.85 15.85
N ALA A 309 -5.10 -5.27 16.92
CA ALA A 309 -4.72 -6.46 17.67
C ALA A 309 -4.86 -7.71 16.81
N ASN A 310 -5.96 -7.84 16.05
CA ASN A 310 -6.15 -8.95 15.13
C ASN A 310 -5.03 -9.05 14.10
N ALA A 311 -4.57 -7.92 13.54
CA ALA A 311 -3.47 -7.91 12.59
C ALA A 311 -2.15 -8.43 13.22
N THR A 312 -1.89 -8.09 14.47
CA THR A 312 -0.73 -8.59 15.21
C THR A 312 -0.84 -10.09 15.49
N GLU A 313 -1.99 -10.53 16.03
CA GLU A 313 -2.23 -11.93 16.41
C GLU A 313 -2.23 -12.87 15.21
N VAL A 314 -2.98 -12.55 14.16
CA VAL A 314 -3.06 -13.36 12.94
C VAL A 314 -1.75 -13.29 12.14
N GLY A 315 -1.07 -12.13 12.20
CA GLY A 315 0.27 -11.98 11.62
C GLY A 315 1.28 -12.94 12.24
N ALA A 316 1.28 -13.08 13.57
CA ALA A 316 2.12 -14.05 14.27
C ALA A 316 1.79 -15.49 13.87
N VAL A 317 0.49 -15.86 13.81
CA VAL A 317 0.06 -17.19 13.36
C VAL A 317 0.56 -17.50 11.96
N LEU A 318 0.49 -16.54 11.04
CA LEU A 318 1.01 -16.72 9.68
C LEU A 318 2.52 -16.88 9.68
N GLN A 319 3.27 -16.00 10.36
CA GLN A 319 4.72 -16.07 10.39
C GLN A 319 5.24 -17.38 10.99
N ASP A 320 4.65 -17.86 12.08
CA ASP A 320 5.01 -19.13 12.72
C ASP A 320 4.69 -20.33 11.82
N GLY A 321 3.54 -20.29 11.14
CA GLY A 321 3.06 -21.41 10.31
C GLY A 321 3.70 -21.49 8.91
N LEU A 322 4.34 -20.43 8.43
CA LEU A 322 5.01 -20.41 7.12
C LEU A 322 6.39 -21.07 7.11
N ALA A 323 6.93 -21.43 8.28
CA ALA A 323 8.24 -22.06 8.38
C ALA A 323 8.30 -23.38 7.62
N ASP A 324 9.27 -23.48 6.71
CA ASP A 324 9.53 -24.66 5.88
C ASP A 324 11.04 -24.68 5.51
N PRO A 325 11.69 -25.83 5.34
CA PRO A 325 13.10 -25.88 4.92
C PRO A 325 13.42 -25.16 3.62
N ARG A 326 12.42 -24.89 2.78
CA ARG A 326 12.54 -24.14 1.52
C ARG A 326 12.37 -22.63 1.69
N VAL A 327 12.08 -22.15 2.89
CA VAL A 327 11.95 -20.73 3.24
C VAL A 327 13.19 -20.34 4.03
N THR A 328 13.95 -19.38 3.52
CA THR A 328 15.21 -18.92 4.15
C THR A 328 14.98 -17.82 5.16
N GLU A 329 13.97 -16.99 4.95
CA GLU A 329 13.62 -15.87 5.83
C GLU A 329 12.11 -15.63 5.83
N ILE A 330 11.55 -15.36 7.01
CA ILE A 330 10.19 -14.84 7.20
C ILE A 330 10.32 -13.58 8.01
N ARG A 331 9.74 -12.48 7.53
CA ARG A 331 9.82 -11.16 8.16
C ARG A 331 8.53 -10.38 7.97
N GLY A 332 8.31 -9.39 8.82
CA GLY A 332 7.15 -8.51 8.70
C GLY A 332 6.62 -8.06 10.05
N GLU A 333 5.62 -7.19 9.99
CA GLU A 333 4.86 -6.71 11.14
C GLU A 333 3.37 -6.80 10.84
N GLY A 334 2.58 -7.28 11.79
CA GLY A 334 1.15 -7.48 11.61
C GLY A 334 0.84 -8.34 10.39
N LEU A 335 -0.02 -7.85 9.52
CA LEU A 335 -0.43 -8.50 8.27
C LEU A 335 0.31 -7.95 7.03
N LEU A 336 1.54 -7.52 7.19
CA LEU A 336 2.48 -7.24 6.11
C LEU A 336 3.66 -8.20 6.27
N ILE A 337 3.66 -9.30 5.52
CA ILE A 337 4.59 -10.42 5.70
C ILE A 337 5.33 -10.68 4.39
N GLY A 338 6.64 -10.75 4.46
CA GLY A 338 7.54 -11.16 3.38
C GLY A 338 8.23 -12.47 3.72
N LEU A 339 8.47 -13.28 2.72
CA LEU A 339 9.27 -14.49 2.85
C LEU A 339 10.17 -14.70 1.63
N ASP A 340 11.38 -15.18 1.88
CA ASP A 340 12.36 -15.50 0.86
C ASP A 340 12.48 -17.02 0.72
N LEU A 341 12.51 -17.48 -0.51
CA LEU A 341 12.63 -18.90 -0.86
C LEU A 341 14.10 -19.26 -1.14
N THR A 342 14.46 -20.52 -0.96
CA THR A 342 15.81 -21.03 -1.27
C THR A 342 16.16 -20.99 -2.76
N GLU A 343 15.14 -20.91 -3.64
CA GLU A 343 15.29 -20.90 -5.09
C GLU A 343 14.38 -19.83 -5.73
N PRO A 344 14.67 -19.36 -6.95
CA PRO A 344 13.89 -18.34 -7.65
C PRO A 344 12.58 -18.91 -8.22
N VAL A 345 11.72 -19.47 -7.37
CA VAL A 345 10.45 -20.13 -7.72
C VAL A 345 9.21 -19.40 -7.23
N ALA A 346 9.33 -18.14 -6.78
CA ALA A 346 8.19 -17.38 -6.24
C ALA A 346 7.03 -17.27 -7.23
N GLY A 347 7.31 -17.09 -8.52
CA GLY A 347 6.27 -17.10 -9.57
C GLY A 347 5.57 -18.46 -9.72
N LYS A 348 6.29 -19.58 -9.57
CA LYS A 348 5.70 -20.93 -9.56
C LYS A 348 4.86 -21.14 -8.29
N ALA A 349 5.35 -20.69 -7.13
CA ALA A 349 4.60 -20.75 -5.88
C ALA A 349 3.30 -19.94 -5.94
N THR A 350 3.33 -18.74 -6.54
CA THR A 350 2.13 -17.93 -6.78
C THR A 350 1.13 -18.64 -7.70
N ALA A 351 1.60 -19.30 -8.74
CA ALA A 351 0.73 -20.07 -9.64
C ALA A 351 0.15 -21.33 -8.96
N ALA A 352 0.95 -22.06 -8.15
CA ALA A 352 0.51 -23.20 -7.37
C ALA A 352 -0.51 -22.81 -6.29
N ALA A 353 -0.27 -21.68 -5.60
CA ALA A 353 -1.22 -21.12 -4.64
C ALA A 353 -2.57 -20.79 -5.32
N LEU A 354 -2.52 -20.14 -6.47
CA LEU A 354 -3.73 -19.82 -7.24
C LEU A 354 -4.51 -21.06 -7.62
N ALA A 355 -3.84 -22.12 -8.08
CA ALA A 355 -4.46 -23.40 -8.43
C ALA A 355 -5.12 -24.09 -7.21
N LYS A 356 -4.67 -23.78 -6.00
CA LYS A 356 -5.23 -24.30 -4.74
C LYS A 356 -6.22 -23.36 -4.05
N GLY A 357 -6.60 -22.26 -4.71
CA GLY A 357 -7.61 -21.31 -4.19
C GLY A 357 -7.04 -20.21 -3.29
N PHE A 358 -5.78 -19.85 -3.45
CA PHE A 358 -5.14 -18.77 -2.67
C PHE A 358 -4.49 -17.72 -3.59
N ILE A 359 -4.72 -16.44 -3.29
CA ILE A 359 -4.08 -15.33 -4.00
C ILE A 359 -2.94 -14.80 -3.13
N ILE A 360 -1.71 -14.98 -3.60
CA ILE A 360 -0.48 -14.41 -3.01
C ILE A 360 0.29 -13.64 -4.09
N ASN A 361 1.36 -12.94 -3.71
CA ASN A 361 2.10 -12.08 -4.64
C ASN A 361 3.61 -12.34 -4.59
N ASP A 362 4.21 -12.55 -5.76
CA ASP A 362 5.65 -12.55 -5.97
C ASP A 362 6.16 -11.11 -6.17
N CYS A 363 7.14 -10.68 -5.36
CA CYS A 363 7.78 -9.36 -5.45
C CYS A 363 9.16 -9.41 -6.14
N ALA A 364 9.82 -10.57 -6.04
CA ALA A 364 11.10 -10.89 -6.67
C ALA A 364 11.10 -12.37 -7.08
N PRO A 365 12.07 -12.84 -7.85
CA PRO A 365 12.10 -14.23 -8.30
C PRO A 365 12.03 -15.28 -7.18
N ASP A 366 12.56 -14.93 -6.01
CA ASP A 366 12.64 -15.75 -4.80
C ASP A 366 11.85 -15.22 -3.61
N ARG A 367 11.01 -14.18 -3.82
CA ARG A 367 10.37 -13.42 -2.73
C ARG A 367 8.86 -13.35 -2.88
N ILE A 368 8.13 -13.70 -1.81
CA ILE A 368 6.66 -13.61 -1.73
C ILE A 368 6.26 -12.59 -0.67
N ARG A 369 5.18 -11.87 -0.94
CA ARG A 369 4.52 -10.97 0.01
C ARG A 369 3.09 -11.43 0.26
N LEU A 370 2.68 -11.38 1.54
CA LEU A 370 1.30 -11.48 1.98
C LEU A 370 0.86 -10.14 2.57
N ALA A 371 -0.32 -9.69 2.20
CA ALA A 371 -0.95 -8.47 2.71
C ALA A 371 -2.49 -8.64 2.75
N PRO A 372 -3.01 -9.65 3.46
CA PRO A 372 -4.43 -9.95 3.50
C PRO A 372 -5.25 -8.82 4.15
N PRO A 373 -6.59 -8.82 4.02
CA PRO A 373 -7.47 -7.95 4.79
C PRO A 373 -7.22 -8.05 6.29
N LEU A 374 -7.39 -6.94 7.03
CA LEU A 374 -7.20 -6.91 8.49
C LEU A 374 -8.25 -7.74 9.24
N VAL A 375 -9.37 -8.04 8.58
CA VAL A 375 -10.46 -8.91 9.08
C VAL A 375 -10.17 -10.40 8.90
N LEU A 376 -9.01 -10.78 8.35
CA LEU A 376 -8.61 -12.19 8.25
C LEU A 376 -8.59 -12.82 9.63
N THR A 377 -9.23 -13.99 9.80
CA THR A 377 -9.22 -14.73 11.07
C THR A 377 -8.06 -15.75 11.11
N ALA A 378 -7.70 -16.19 12.32
CA ALA A 378 -6.68 -17.24 12.49
C ALA A 378 -7.11 -18.57 11.84
N GLU A 379 -8.43 -18.88 11.82
CA GLU A 379 -8.97 -20.08 11.14
C GLU A 379 -8.73 -19.99 9.63
N GLN A 380 -9.03 -18.83 9.03
CA GLN A 380 -8.80 -18.59 7.59
C GLN A 380 -7.32 -18.59 7.23
N ALA A 381 -6.47 -18.04 8.09
CA ALA A 381 -5.01 -18.16 7.94
C ALA A 381 -4.60 -19.64 7.96
N GLY A 382 -5.20 -20.45 8.84
CA GLY A 382 -5.00 -21.89 8.93
C GLY A 382 -5.36 -22.64 7.63
N GLU A 383 -6.39 -22.19 6.86
CA GLU A 383 -6.69 -22.77 5.54
C GLU A 383 -5.47 -22.67 4.60
N PHE A 384 -4.82 -21.52 4.56
CA PHE A 384 -3.63 -21.30 3.74
C PHE A 384 -2.42 -22.11 4.25
N LEU A 385 -2.18 -22.04 5.56
CA LEU A 385 -1.06 -22.73 6.18
C LEU A 385 -1.13 -24.26 5.97
N ALA A 386 -2.33 -24.84 6.01
CA ALA A 386 -2.52 -26.26 5.71
C ALA A 386 -2.18 -26.62 4.26
N ALA A 387 -2.35 -25.69 3.32
CA ALA A 387 -2.04 -25.90 1.91
C ALA A 387 -0.57 -25.53 1.56
N TRP A 388 0.12 -24.76 2.43
CA TRP A 388 1.43 -24.18 2.15
C TRP A 388 2.50 -25.21 1.77
N PRO A 389 2.68 -26.36 2.48
CA PRO A 389 3.65 -27.38 2.07
C PRO A 389 3.41 -27.90 0.65
N ALA A 390 2.15 -28.16 0.29
CA ALA A 390 1.78 -28.66 -1.03
C ALA A 390 1.94 -27.57 -2.13
N ILE A 391 1.81 -26.30 -1.79
CA ILE A 391 2.11 -25.18 -2.69
C ILE A 391 3.61 -25.16 -3.00
N LEU A 392 4.44 -25.34 -1.98
CA LEU A 392 5.89 -25.40 -2.15
C LEU A 392 6.33 -26.68 -2.89
N ASP A 393 5.70 -27.83 -2.63
CA ASP A 393 5.97 -29.07 -3.37
C ASP A 393 5.77 -28.86 -4.88
N ASP A 394 4.65 -28.24 -5.27
CA ASP A 394 4.36 -27.95 -6.67
C ASP A 394 5.33 -26.90 -7.26
N ALA A 395 5.72 -25.88 -6.48
CA ALA A 395 6.63 -24.83 -6.92
C ALA A 395 8.06 -25.35 -7.17
N TYR A 396 8.52 -26.28 -6.36
CA TYR A 396 9.86 -26.89 -6.45
C TYR A 396 9.90 -28.14 -7.30
N ALA A 397 8.75 -28.64 -7.79
CA ALA A 397 8.73 -29.75 -8.73
C ALA A 397 9.53 -29.39 -10.01
N ALA A 398 10.36 -30.31 -10.46
CA ALA A 398 11.09 -30.17 -11.71
C ALA A 398 10.11 -29.99 -12.89
N ASP A 399 10.45 -29.10 -13.81
CA ASP A 399 9.65 -28.95 -15.03
C ASP A 399 9.63 -30.26 -15.79
N PRO A 400 8.46 -30.83 -16.13
CA PRO A 400 8.37 -32.14 -16.77
C PRO A 400 9.09 -32.27 -18.13
N GLY A 401 9.73 -31.20 -18.61
CA GLY A 401 10.50 -31.12 -19.86
C GLY A 401 12.02 -31.03 -19.68
N THR A 402 12.56 -31.05 -18.45
CA THR A 402 14.02 -30.97 -18.16
C THR A 402 14.60 -32.26 -17.60
N ALA A 403 14.09 -33.41 -18.02
CA ALA A 403 14.79 -34.65 -17.80
C ALA A 403 16.07 -34.70 -18.69
N PRO A 404 17.25 -35.08 -18.15
CA PRO A 404 18.52 -35.01 -18.85
C PRO A 404 18.59 -35.89 -20.09
#